data_cf4eee37afe1b76be5e252435bffa2f5
#
_entry.id   cf4eee37afe1b76be5e252435bffa2f5
#
_cell.length_a   1.000
_cell.length_b   1.000
_cell.length_c   1.000
_cell.angle_alpha   90.00
_cell.angle_beta   90.00
_cell.angle_gamma   90.00
#
_symmetry.space_group_name_H-M   'P 1'
#
loop_
_entity.id
_entity.type
_entity.pdbx_description
1 polymer ?
#
loop_
_entity_poly.entity_id
_entity_poly.type
_entity_poly.pdbx_seq_one_letter_code
_entity_poly.pdbx_strand_id
1 'polypeptide(L)'
;VAQRTTDDQPKALPPALESMTLLVAAVIVHDKATNRVVLLQRSQNAKFAQGMWDLPVGKSEPGEPVTETAVRELYEETGLTVKSEALKLAHIIHGAWGVEAPNGFLTVVFAAHEWMGDPENREPRKHAQVCWVDTDAIPEEFVDTTASALRRYLGDGPQVSLDGWKQS
;
A
#
# COMPACT_ATOMS: atom_id res chain seq x y z
N VAL A 1 43.91 -22.42 -0.43
CA VAL A 1 42.66 -21.84 -1.00
C VAL A 1 41.68 -22.98 -1.14
N ALA A 2 40.76 -23.11 -0.17
CA ALA A 2 39.72 -24.12 -0.22
C ALA A 2 38.75 -23.75 -1.35
N GLN A 3 38.63 -24.60 -2.35
CA GLN A 3 37.59 -24.52 -3.34
C GLN A 3 36.24 -24.69 -2.65
N ARG A 4 35.42 -23.64 -2.63
CA ARG A 4 34.00 -23.75 -2.27
C ARG A 4 33.37 -24.70 -3.28
N THR A 5 32.97 -25.86 -2.83
CA THR A 5 32.17 -26.78 -3.62
C THR A 5 30.80 -26.14 -3.91
N THR A 6 30.31 -26.38 -5.11
CA THR A 6 29.02 -25.85 -5.63
C THR A 6 27.78 -26.30 -4.86
N ASP A 7 27.95 -26.92 -3.69
CA ASP A 7 26.89 -27.46 -2.84
C ASP A 7 26.46 -26.50 -1.71
N ASP A 8 27.02 -25.31 -1.64
CA ASP A 8 26.80 -24.33 -0.56
C ASP A 8 25.77 -23.24 -0.94
N GLN A 9 24.96 -23.49 -1.95
CA GLN A 9 23.77 -22.64 -2.22
C GLN A 9 22.72 -22.97 -1.14
N PRO A 10 22.18 -21.94 -0.47
CA PRO A 10 21.12 -22.21 0.51
C PRO A 10 19.97 -22.92 -0.19
N LYS A 11 19.62 -24.10 0.29
CA LYS A 11 18.47 -24.85 -0.23
C LYS A 11 17.24 -23.96 -0.09
N ALA A 12 16.51 -23.77 -1.20
CA ALA A 12 15.22 -23.09 -1.16
C ALA A 12 14.31 -23.81 -0.14
N LEU A 13 13.74 -23.04 0.79
CA LEU A 13 12.75 -23.59 1.70
C LEU A 13 11.54 -24.06 0.90
N PRO A 14 10.91 -25.20 1.28
CA PRO A 14 9.67 -25.61 0.65
C PRO A 14 8.61 -24.53 0.84
N PRO A 15 7.70 -24.32 -0.14
CA PRO A 15 6.65 -23.31 -0.01
C PRO A 15 5.82 -23.56 1.25
N ALA A 16 5.77 -22.57 2.13
CA ALA A 16 4.90 -22.62 3.30
C ALA A 16 3.48 -22.17 2.90
N LEU A 17 2.78 -22.98 2.11
CA LEU A 17 1.49 -22.63 1.52
C LEU A 17 0.45 -22.24 2.58
N GLU A 18 0.51 -22.86 3.75
CA GLU A 18 -0.41 -22.58 4.86
C GLU A 18 -0.21 -21.18 5.47
N SER A 19 0.98 -20.62 5.30
CA SER A 19 1.34 -19.29 5.83
C SER A 19 1.40 -18.22 4.75
N MET A 20 0.99 -18.52 3.54
CA MET A 20 1.03 -17.54 2.44
C MET A 20 0.10 -16.37 2.72
N THR A 21 0.66 -15.19 2.55
CA THR A 21 0.00 -13.90 2.72
C THR A 21 0.17 -13.08 1.45
N LEU A 22 -0.88 -12.41 1.00
CA LEU A 22 -0.77 -11.48 -0.11
C LEU A 22 -0.09 -10.20 0.38
N LEU A 23 1.06 -9.87 -0.21
CA LEU A 23 1.79 -8.64 0.12
C LEU A 23 1.29 -7.47 -0.75
N VAL A 24 0.93 -6.38 -0.09
CA VAL A 24 0.40 -5.15 -0.70
C VAL A 24 1.18 -3.96 -0.15
N ALA A 25 1.40 -2.95 -0.95
CA ALA A 25 1.98 -1.69 -0.53
C ALA A 25 1.03 -0.54 -0.81
N ALA A 26 0.96 0.41 0.11
CA ALA A 26 0.23 1.67 -0.05
C ALA A 26 1.15 2.85 0.28
N VAL A 27 0.87 4.01 -0.30
CA VAL A 27 1.70 5.21 -0.07
C VAL A 27 0.82 6.39 0.33
N ILE A 28 1.16 7.01 1.45
CA ILE A 28 0.64 8.31 1.87
C ILE A 28 1.65 9.36 1.41
N VAL A 29 1.40 9.99 0.27
CA VAL A 29 2.18 11.16 -0.13
C VAL A 29 1.63 12.34 0.64
N HIS A 30 2.40 12.84 1.60
CA HIS A 30 1.98 13.86 2.55
C HIS A 30 2.83 15.10 2.41
N ASP A 31 2.24 16.16 1.90
CA ASP A 31 2.83 17.50 1.89
C ASP A 31 2.59 18.15 3.26
N LYS A 32 3.61 18.13 4.10
CA LYS A 32 3.54 18.70 5.46
C LYS A 32 3.42 20.23 5.45
N ALA A 33 3.92 20.89 4.42
CA ALA A 33 3.85 22.36 4.32
C ALA A 33 2.42 22.85 4.11
N THR A 34 1.64 22.13 3.30
CA THR A 34 0.22 22.46 3.00
C THR A 34 -0.76 21.58 3.75
N ASN A 35 -0.27 20.56 4.45
CA ASN A 35 -1.04 19.55 5.17
C ASN A 35 -2.09 18.85 4.29
N ARG A 36 -1.65 18.38 3.12
CA ARG A 36 -2.45 17.65 2.16
C ARG A 36 -1.86 16.28 1.87
N VAL A 37 -2.71 15.36 1.49
CA VAL A 37 -2.34 14.00 1.06
C VAL A 37 -2.90 13.71 -0.32
N VAL A 38 -2.22 12.84 -1.07
CA VAL A 38 -2.71 12.39 -2.38
C VAL A 38 -3.67 11.22 -2.17
N LEU A 39 -4.88 11.37 -2.65
CA LEU A 39 -5.91 10.34 -2.62
C LEU A 39 -6.41 10.06 -4.03
N LEU A 40 -6.98 8.88 -4.21
CA LEU A 40 -7.70 8.51 -5.42
C LEU A 40 -9.11 8.05 -5.06
N GLN A 41 -10.03 8.23 -6.01
CA GLN A 41 -11.40 7.74 -5.91
C GLN A 41 -11.58 6.61 -6.90
N ARG A 42 -12.04 5.46 -6.42
CA ARG A 42 -12.30 4.28 -7.25
C ARG A 42 -13.47 4.57 -8.18
N SER A 43 -13.34 4.16 -9.45
CA SER A 43 -14.39 4.37 -10.45
C SER A 43 -15.55 3.40 -10.26
N GLN A 44 -16.65 3.66 -10.97
CA GLN A 44 -17.78 2.72 -11.00
C GLN A 44 -17.45 1.41 -11.73
N ASN A 45 -16.36 1.37 -12.50
CA ASN A 45 -15.85 0.18 -13.18
C ASN A 45 -14.88 -0.64 -12.31
N ALA A 46 -14.56 -0.19 -11.11
CA ALA A 46 -13.70 -0.91 -10.17
C ALA A 46 -14.35 -2.24 -9.76
N LYS A 47 -13.53 -3.27 -9.54
CA LYS A 47 -14.01 -4.60 -9.17
C LYS A 47 -14.66 -4.66 -7.78
N PHE A 48 -14.28 -3.75 -6.90
CA PHE A 48 -14.86 -3.61 -5.56
C PHE A 48 -14.77 -2.16 -5.09
N ALA A 49 -15.54 -1.81 -4.07
CA ALA A 49 -15.56 -0.50 -3.42
C ALA A 49 -15.72 0.66 -4.44
N GLN A 50 -16.65 0.52 -5.38
CA GLN A 50 -16.93 1.54 -6.39
C GLN A 50 -17.28 2.87 -5.73
N GLY A 51 -16.70 3.97 -6.24
CA GLY A 51 -16.90 5.30 -5.73
C GLY A 51 -16.22 5.64 -4.42
N MET A 52 -15.60 4.66 -3.76
CA MET A 52 -14.88 4.87 -2.50
C MET A 52 -13.53 5.53 -2.75
N TRP A 53 -13.12 6.35 -1.80
CA TRP A 53 -11.77 6.90 -1.78
C TRP A 53 -10.77 5.89 -1.23
N ASP A 54 -9.52 6.04 -1.63
CA ASP A 54 -8.45 5.13 -1.24
C ASP A 54 -7.08 5.84 -1.32
N LEU A 55 -6.09 5.22 -0.70
CA LEU A 55 -4.69 5.53 -0.94
C LEU A 55 -4.23 4.90 -2.26
N PRO A 56 -3.20 5.43 -2.91
CA PRO A 56 -2.46 4.67 -3.92
C PRO A 56 -1.99 3.36 -3.30
N VAL A 57 -2.37 2.24 -3.91
CA VAL A 57 -2.18 0.90 -3.31
C VAL A 57 -2.15 -0.16 -4.39
N GLY A 58 -1.31 -1.18 -4.21
CA GLY A 58 -1.28 -2.31 -5.12
C GLY A 58 -0.46 -3.49 -4.62
N LYS A 59 -0.60 -4.59 -5.32
CA LYS A 59 0.00 -5.87 -4.99
C LYS A 59 1.47 -5.93 -5.41
N SER A 60 2.28 -6.60 -4.59
CA SER A 60 3.64 -6.96 -4.94
C SER A 60 3.67 -7.92 -6.14
N GLU A 61 4.68 -7.79 -6.98
CA GLU A 61 4.98 -8.70 -8.08
C GLU A 61 6.09 -9.70 -7.67
N PRO A 62 6.19 -10.86 -8.35
CA PRO A 62 7.25 -11.82 -8.05
C PRO A 62 8.64 -11.19 -8.10
N GLY A 63 9.44 -11.40 -7.07
CA GLY A 63 10.80 -10.88 -6.97
C GLY A 63 10.90 -9.38 -6.68
N GLU A 64 9.80 -8.72 -6.39
CA GLU A 64 9.75 -7.28 -6.13
C GLU A 64 9.79 -6.99 -4.62
N PRO A 65 10.79 -6.25 -4.13
CA PRO A 65 10.79 -5.77 -2.75
C PRO A 65 9.60 -4.86 -2.48
N VAL A 66 9.07 -4.86 -1.27
CA VAL A 66 7.87 -4.10 -0.93
C VAL A 66 8.01 -2.58 -1.14
N THR A 67 9.21 -2.02 -0.98
CA THR A 67 9.48 -0.62 -1.27
C THR A 67 9.38 -0.31 -2.76
N GLU A 68 9.83 -1.23 -3.61
CA GLU A 68 9.70 -1.10 -5.07
C GLU A 68 8.24 -1.26 -5.52
N THR A 69 7.47 -2.12 -4.85
CA THR A 69 6.00 -2.20 -5.06
C THR A 69 5.35 -0.85 -4.81
N ALA A 70 5.69 -0.20 -3.70
CA ALA A 70 5.18 1.12 -3.35
C ALA A 70 5.52 2.18 -4.41
N VAL A 71 6.78 2.23 -4.84
CA VAL A 71 7.25 3.18 -5.87
C VAL A 71 6.54 2.94 -7.20
N ARG A 72 6.45 1.70 -7.64
CA ARG A 72 5.82 1.32 -8.90
C ARG A 72 4.33 1.64 -8.92
N GLU A 73 3.59 1.19 -7.92
CA GLU A 73 2.13 1.41 -7.84
C GLU A 73 1.79 2.90 -7.75
N LEU A 74 2.55 3.66 -6.96
CA LEU A 74 2.34 5.10 -6.89
C LEU A 74 2.51 5.77 -8.26
N TYR A 75 3.55 5.40 -8.99
CA TYR A 75 3.80 5.95 -10.32
C TYR A 75 2.71 5.54 -11.32
N GLU A 76 2.33 4.27 -11.34
CA GLU A 76 1.30 3.75 -12.25
C GLU A 76 -0.06 4.43 -12.03
N GLU A 77 -0.42 4.68 -10.78
CA GLU A 77 -1.73 5.23 -10.43
C GLU A 77 -1.78 6.76 -10.47
N THR A 78 -0.69 7.45 -10.14
CA THR A 78 -0.68 8.90 -9.92
C THR A 78 0.33 9.69 -10.74
N GLY A 79 1.31 9.03 -11.35
CA GLY A 79 2.42 9.68 -12.05
C GLY A 79 3.49 10.27 -11.11
N LEU A 80 3.30 10.20 -9.81
CA LEU A 80 4.29 10.70 -8.84
C LEU A 80 5.46 9.75 -8.72
N THR A 81 6.66 10.33 -8.64
CA THR A 81 7.89 9.59 -8.43
C THR A 81 8.44 9.85 -7.03
N VAL A 82 8.72 8.79 -6.30
CA VAL A 82 9.39 8.83 -5.00
C VAL A 82 10.59 7.91 -5.01
N LYS A 83 11.58 8.23 -4.19
CA LYS A 83 12.74 7.35 -3.99
C LYS A 83 12.42 6.33 -2.91
N SER A 84 12.74 5.06 -3.16
CA SER A 84 12.50 3.99 -2.19
C SER A 84 13.16 4.24 -0.83
N GLU A 85 14.35 4.86 -0.83
CA GLU A 85 15.09 5.20 0.40
C GLU A 85 14.42 6.30 1.23
N ALA A 86 13.56 7.11 0.61
CA ALA A 86 12.84 8.19 1.29
C ALA A 86 11.50 7.74 1.90
N LEU A 87 11.08 6.52 1.61
CA LEU A 87 9.86 5.96 2.19
C LEU A 87 10.04 5.66 3.67
N LYS A 88 9.05 6.03 4.47
CA LYS A 88 9.01 5.77 5.91
C LYS A 88 7.85 4.87 6.22
N LEU A 89 8.05 3.88 7.09
CA LEU A 89 6.94 3.04 7.55
C LEU A 89 5.94 3.88 8.32
N ALA A 90 4.70 3.91 7.85
CA ALA A 90 3.61 4.62 8.50
C ALA A 90 2.67 3.68 9.25
N HIS A 91 2.31 2.54 8.66
CA HIS A 91 1.31 1.64 9.21
C HIS A 91 1.41 0.24 8.60
N ILE A 92 0.94 -0.76 9.34
CA ILE A 92 0.76 -2.13 8.85
C ILE A 92 -0.73 -2.49 8.98
N ILE A 93 -1.32 -2.98 7.91
CA ILE A 93 -2.68 -3.54 7.91
C ILE A 93 -2.55 -5.04 7.65
N HIS A 94 -3.07 -5.88 8.56
CA HIS A 94 -3.17 -7.31 8.33
C HIS A 94 -4.64 -7.70 8.29
N GLY A 95 -5.13 -8.00 7.10
CA GLY A 95 -6.53 -8.29 6.84
C GLY A 95 -6.77 -9.76 6.45
N ALA A 96 -7.89 -10.31 6.90
CA ALA A 96 -8.30 -11.69 6.60
C ALA A 96 -9.17 -11.80 5.36
N TRP A 97 -9.64 -10.68 4.82
CA TRP A 97 -10.69 -10.65 3.80
C TRP A 97 -10.15 -10.56 2.36
N GLY A 98 -10.96 -11.01 1.42
CA GLY A 98 -10.88 -10.60 0.02
C GLY A 98 -9.75 -11.19 -0.81
N VAL A 99 -9.03 -12.20 -0.32
CA VAL A 99 -7.92 -12.83 -1.04
C VAL A 99 -7.92 -14.35 -0.87
N GLU A 100 -7.45 -15.07 -1.91
CA GLU A 100 -7.27 -16.52 -1.89
C GLU A 100 -5.92 -16.93 -1.25
N ALA A 101 -5.49 -16.21 -0.23
CA ALA A 101 -4.30 -16.55 0.55
C ALA A 101 -4.72 -17.03 1.93
N PRO A 102 -4.20 -18.18 2.41
CA PRO A 102 -4.63 -18.76 3.70
C PRO A 102 -4.46 -17.81 4.88
N ASN A 103 -3.46 -16.94 4.83
CA ASN A 103 -3.18 -15.98 5.89
C ASN A 103 -3.51 -14.53 5.50
N GLY A 104 -4.48 -14.34 4.61
CA GLY A 104 -5.00 -13.02 4.23
C GLY A 104 -4.03 -12.15 3.47
N PHE A 105 -4.10 -10.86 3.70
CA PHE A 105 -3.21 -9.87 3.08
C PHE A 105 -2.50 -9.02 4.14
N LEU A 106 -1.28 -8.60 3.80
CA LEU A 106 -0.51 -7.65 4.59
C LEU A 106 -0.25 -6.42 3.74
N THR A 107 -0.79 -5.27 4.15
CA THR A 107 -0.50 -3.99 3.49
C THR A 107 0.53 -3.24 4.32
N VAL A 108 1.67 -2.98 3.71
CA VAL A 108 2.67 -2.08 4.27
C VAL A 108 2.37 -0.67 3.75
N VAL A 109 2.00 0.21 4.65
CA VAL A 109 1.69 1.61 4.32
C VAL A 109 2.92 2.46 4.59
N PHE A 110 3.43 3.08 3.54
CA PHE A 110 4.56 4.01 3.63
C PHE A 110 4.08 5.45 3.59
N ALA A 111 4.79 6.34 4.24
CA ALA A 111 4.66 7.79 4.07
C ALA A 111 5.82 8.32 3.22
N ALA A 112 5.53 9.24 2.31
CA ALA A 112 6.50 9.96 1.52
C ALA A 112 6.27 11.46 1.68
N HIS A 113 7.32 12.19 2.08
CA HIS A 113 7.29 13.66 2.26
C HIS A 113 8.02 14.40 1.15
N GLU A 114 8.68 13.66 0.26
CA GLU A 114 9.38 14.18 -0.91
C GLU A 114 8.93 13.39 -2.13
N TRP A 115 8.62 14.11 -3.19
CA TRP A 115 8.15 13.51 -4.45
C TRP A 115 8.52 14.41 -5.62
N MET A 116 8.43 13.88 -6.84
CA MET A 116 8.53 14.63 -8.08
C MET A 116 7.25 14.49 -8.88
N GLY A 117 6.85 15.57 -9.54
CA GLY A 117 5.66 15.63 -10.38
C GLY A 117 4.42 16.14 -9.66
N ASP A 118 3.34 16.19 -10.40
CA ASP A 118 2.01 16.53 -9.91
C ASP A 118 1.08 15.32 -10.02
N PRO A 119 0.15 15.12 -9.07
CA PRO A 119 -0.77 13.99 -9.17
C PRO A 119 -1.65 14.10 -10.41
N GLU A 120 -1.75 13.00 -11.14
CA GLU A 120 -2.64 12.87 -12.30
C GLU A 120 -3.31 11.49 -12.31
N ASN A 121 -4.48 11.40 -12.91
CA ASN A 121 -5.19 10.13 -13.06
C ASN A 121 -4.62 9.36 -14.26
N ARG A 122 -3.72 8.45 -14.02
CA ARG A 122 -3.06 7.63 -15.04
C ARG A 122 -3.84 6.37 -15.41
N GLU A 123 -4.81 5.99 -14.58
CA GLU A 123 -5.63 4.80 -14.78
C GLU A 123 -7.13 5.19 -14.73
N PRO A 124 -7.62 5.99 -15.69
CA PRO A 124 -8.99 6.56 -15.62
C PRO A 124 -10.11 5.51 -15.68
N ARG A 125 -9.83 4.31 -16.12
CA ARG A 125 -10.79 3.20 -16.04
C ARG A 125 -10.99 2.69 -14.62
N LYS A 126 -9.93 2.74 -13.81
CA LYS A 126 -9.95 2.28 -12.41
C LYS A 126 -10.31 3.38 -11.44
N HIS A 127 -9.96 4.62 -11.76
CA HIS A 127 -10.10 5.77 -10.86
C HIS A 127 -10.91 6.87 -11.51
N ALA A 128 -11.88 7.42 -10.77
CA ALA A 128 -12.65 8.58 -11.19
C ALA A 128 -11.81 9.86 -11.09
N GLN A 129 -10.95 9.95 -10.08
CA GLN A 129 -10.05 11.09 -9.89
C GLN A 129 -8.85 10.72 -9.00
N VAL A 130 -7.80 11.51 -9.14
CA VAL A 130 -6.59 11.49 -8.31
C VAL A 130 -6.26 12.93 -7.97
N CYS A 131 -6.16 13.28 -6.70
CA CYS A 131 -5.94 14.67 -6.30
C CYS A 131 -5.36 14.83 -4.90
N TRP A 132 -4.87 16.04 -4.62
CA TRP A 132 -4.55 16.48 -3.28
C TRP A 132 -5.83 16.72 -2.48
N VAL A 133 -5.85 16.26 -1.24
CA VAL A 133 -6.95 16.44 -0.30
C VAL A 133 -6.39 16.96 1.03
N ASP A 134 -7.01 17.99 1.59
CA ASP A 134 -6.63 18.49 2.91
C ASP A 134 -6.84 17.40 3.97
N THR A 135 -5.92 17.28 4.90
CA THR A 135 -6.02 16.27 5.96
C THR A 135 -7.23 16.51 6.88
N ASP A 136 -7.76 17.73 6.92
CA ASP A 136 -8.98 18.07 7.66
C ASP A 136 -10.27 17.74 6.87
N ALA A 137 -10.15 17.36 5.60
CA ALA A 137 -11.27 17.12 4.70
C ALA A 137 -11.23 15.73 4.05
N ILE A 138 -10.70 14.74 4.76
CA ILE A 138 -10.67 13.36 4.30
C ILE A 138 -12.09 12.86 4.10
N PRO A 139 -12.46 12.35 2.89
CA PRO A 139 -13.79 11.85 2.64
C PRO A 139 -14.18 10.70 3.57
N GLU A 140 -15.45 10.65 3.96
CA GLU A 140 -15.99 9.57 4.80
C GLU A 140 -16.16 8.27 4.01
N GLU A 141 -16.52 8.38 2.73
CA GLU A 141 -16.67 7.24 1.82
C GLU A 141 -15.29 6.74 1.37
N PHE A 142 -14.63 6.02 2.22
CA PHE A 142 -13.25 5.57 2.07
C PHE A 142 -13.17 4.07 2.34
N VAL A 143 -12.27 3.37 1.69
CA VAL A 143 -11.98 1.96 1.97
C VAL A 143 -11.57 1.83 3.44
N ASP A 144 -12.27 1.02 4.20
CA ASP A 144 -12.17 0.99 5.66
C ASP A 144 -10.76 0.76 6.20
N THR A 145 -10.03 -0.19 5.60
CA THR A 145 -8.69 -0.57 6.06
C THR A 145 -7.68 0.55 5.87
N THR A 146 -7.67 1.18 4.70
CA THR A 146 -6.77 2.29 4.40
C THR A 146 -7.22 3.59 5.06
N ALA A 147 -8.52 3.79 5.25
CA ALA A 147 -9.04 4.91 6.04
C ALA A 147 -8.53 4.86 7.48
N SER A 148 -8.59 3.69 8.10
CA SER A 148 -8.09 3.48 9.46
C SER A 148 -6.59 3.75 9.54
N ALA A 149 -5.82 3.25 8.58
CA ALA A 149 -4.38 3.48 8.52
C ALA A 149 -4.04 4.97 8.39
N LEU A 150 -4.73 5.67 7.49
CA LEU A 150 -4.51 7.11 7.27
C LEU A 150 -4.85 7.92 8.53
N ARG A 151 -5.99 7.65 9.16
CA ARG A 151 -6.39 8.34 10.39
C ARG A 151 -5.40 8.13 11.53
N ARG A 152 -4.90 6.90 11.70
CA ARG A 152 -3.91 6.58 12.73
C ARG A 152 -2.55 7.20 12.44
N TYR A 153 -2.18 7.27 11.17
CA TYR A 153 -0.96 7.98 10.76
C TYR A 153 -1.03 9.48 11.07
N LEU A 154 -2.17 10.11 10.79
CA LEU A 154 -2.39 11.55 11.06
C LEU A 154 -2.58 11.85 12.55
N GLY A 155 -2.99 10.88 13.34
CA GLY A 155 -3.17 10.98 14.79
C GLY A 155 -2.12 10.17 15.57
N ASP A 156 -2.46 9.77 16.79
CA ASP A 156 -1.58 9.04 17.70
C ASP A 156 -2.05 7.59 17.92
N GLY A 157 -2.58 6.95 16.90
CA GLY A 157 -3.07 5.58 16.97
C GLY A 157 -1.97 4.52 16.87
N PRO A 158 -2.30 3.26 17.21
CA PRO A 158 -1.39 2.14 16.99
C PRO A 158 -1.00 2.00 15.52
N GLN A 159 0.25 1.57 15.26
CA GLN A 159 0.79 1.43 13.90
C GLN A 159 0.40 0.12 13.22
N VAL A 160 -0.31 -0.76 13.89
CA VAL A 160 -0.78 -2.03 13.33
C VAL A 160 -2.28 -2.12 13.51
N SER A 161 -2.99 -2.42 12.42
CA SER A 161 -4.42 -2.74 12.44
C SER A 161 -4.67 -4.14 11.91
N LEU A 162 -5.61 -4.81 12.55
CA LEU A 162 -6.09 -6.14 12.17
C LEU A 162 -7.54 -6.00 11.69
N ASP A 163 -7.87 -6.67 10.58
CA ASP A 163 -9.20 -6.59 10.00
C ASP A 163 -9.73 -7.98 9.64
N GLY A 164 -10.93 -8.30 10.11
CA GLY A 164 -11.64 -9.52 9.74
C GLY A 164 -11.16 -10.80 10.41
N TRP A 165 -10.23 -10.74 11.34
CA TRP A 165 -9.78 -11.91 12.09
C TRP A 165 -10.78 -12.29 13.17
N LYS A 166 -11.05 -13.59 13.32
CA LYS A 166 -11.88 -14.07 14.43
C LYS A 166 -11.17 -13.82 15.74
N GLN A 167 -11.85 -13.17 16.67
CA GLN A 167 -11.39 -13.12 18.06
C GLN A 167 -11.58 -14.51 18.67
N SER A 168 -10.51 -15.06 19.19
CA SER A 168 -10.53 -16.30 19.93
C SER A 168 -11.10 -16.09 21.35
#